data_3962425658987dd6007ac1879bab2a71
#
_entry.id   3962425658987dd6007ac1879bab2a71
#
_cell.length_a   1.000
_cell.length_b   1.000
_cell.length_c   1.000
_cell.angle_alpha   90.00
_cell.angle_beta   90.00
_cell.angle_gamma   90.00
#
_symmetry.space_group_name_H-M   'P 1'
#
loop_
_entity.id
_entity.type
_entity.pdbx_description
1 polymer ?
#
loop_
_entity_poly.entity_id
_entity_poly.type
_entity_poly.pdbx_seq_one_letter_code
_entity_poly.pdbx_strand_id
1 'polypeptide(L)'
;ANPLIGPVPKINKIKAVKPVVMLASKINETANEIDEEVRVKMYDALQPYLKGVSFEDFKDLSKANKQVGIMDQYKVSPSIADDIKQASFWAVLGSLVVVFLYILFRFKRWQFSLGAVAAVFHDVIIVLGVFSLTYKFMPFSMEIDQAFIAAILTVIGYSLNDTVVVFDRIREFFNEHTNWPFDKVIDSSLSSTLSRTLNTSLTTLVVLLAIFIFGG
;
A
#
# COMPACT_ATOMS: atom_id res chain seq x y z
N ALA A 1 33.19 17.46 -17.57
CA ALA A 1 32.78 17.93 -16.26
C ALA A 1 32.52 19.43 -16.36
N ASN A 2 31.28 19.85 -16.19
CA ASN A 2 30.89 21.26 -16.29
C ASN A 2 31.15 21.93 -14.92
N PRO A 3 32.04 22.94 -14.80
CA PRO A 3 32.46 23.50 -13.52
C PRO A 3 31.44 24.40 -12.83
N LEU A 4 30.22 24.51 -13.36
CA LEU A 4 29.14 25.36 -12.83
C LEU A 4 28.15 24.66 -11.91
N ILE A 5 28.31 23.35 -11.67
CA ILE A 5 27.40 22.60 -10.79
C ILE A 5 28.15 22.27 -9.51
N GLY A 6 27.97 23.11 -8.49
CA GLY A 6 28.35 22.74 -7.12
C GLY A 6 27.60 21.49 -6.64
N PRO A 7 28.11 20.79 -5.60
CA PRO A 7 27.46 19.56 -5.12
C PRO A 7 25.98 19.80 -4.80
N VAL A 8 25.11 19.01 -5.39
CA VAL A 8 23.66 19.04 -5.13
C VAL A 8 23.46 18.86 -3.62
N PRO A 9 22.87 19.82 -2.91
CA PRO A 9 22.59 19.66 -1.49
C PRO A 9 21.64 18.48 -1.29
N LYS A 10 22.00 17.56 -0.42
CA LYS A 10 21.13 16.42 -0.06
C LYS A 10 19.79 16.96 0.42
N ILE A 11 18.73 16.61 -0.27
CA ILE A 11 17.32 17.04 -0.07
C ILE A 11 16.83 16.85 1.37
N ASN A 12 17.48 15.95 2.14
CA ASN A 12 17.13 15.63 3.53
C ASN A 12 17.26 16.77 4.56
N LYS A 13 17.68 18.00 4.15
CA LYS A 13 17.80 19.16 5.05
C LYS A 13 16.89 20.33 4.72
N ILE A 14 15.96 20.20 3.77
CA ILE A 14 15.05 21.29 3.43
C ILE A 14 13.89 21.30 4.45
N LYS A 15 14.00 22.14 5.48
CA LYS A 15 12.91 22.44 6.43
C LYS A 15 11.68 23.12 5.78
N ALA A 16 11.71 23.36 4.48
CA ALA A 16 10.69 24.07 3.70
C ALA A 16 9.46 23.20 3.32
N VAL A 17 9.46 21.90 3.63
CA VAL A 17 8.34 21.00 3.25
C VAL A 17 7.07 21.22 4.10
N LYS A 18 7.18 21.77 5.31
CA LYS A 18 6.03 22.03 6.20
C LYS A 18 4.97 23.01 5.63
N PRO A 19 5.33 24.14 4.99
CA PRO A 19 4.33 25.07 4.44
C PRO A 19 3.61 24.51 3.22
N VAL A 20 4.20 23.61 2.43
CA VAL A 20 3.57 22.98 1.26
C VAL A 20 2.46 22.02 1.68
N VAL A 21 2.66 21.25 2.76
CA VAL A 21 1.64 20.34 3.31
C VAL A 21 0.46 21.10 3.95
N MET A 22 0.70 22.27 4.55
CA MET A 22 -0.38 23.12 5.09
C MET A 22 -1.27 23.75 4.02
N LEU A 23 -0.75 23.97 2.81
CA LEU A 23 -1.52 24.48 1.68
C LEU A 23 -2.48 23.43 1.10
N ALA A 24 -2.14 22.16 1.19
CA ALA A 24 -3.01 21.07 0.75
C ALA A 24 -4.34 20.99 1.53
N SER A 25 -4.43 21.59 2.71
CA SER A 25 -5.66 21.60 3.54
C SER A 25 -6.68 22.67 3.19
N LYS A 26 -6.37 23.62 2.29
CA LYS A 26 -7.25 24.72 1.89
C LYS A 26 -7.91 24.53 0.50
N ILE A 27 -7.90 23.31 -0.04
CA ILE A 27 -8.25 22.98 -1.43
C ILE A 27 -9.76 22.96 -1.71
N ASN A 28 -10.55 23.86 -1.15
CA ASN A 28 -11.96 24.05 -1.55
C ASN A 28 -12.22 25.28 -2.42
N GLU A 29 -11.19 26.01 -2.80
CA GLU A 29 -11.31 27.20 -3.65
C GLU A 29 -10.80 26.90 -5.07
N THR A 30 -11.29 27.65 -6.05
CA THR A 30 -11.09 27.47 -7.50
C THR A 30 -9.69 26.99 -7.89
N ALA A 31 -9.63 25.79 -8.45
CA ALA A 31 -8.45 24.95 -8.58
C ALA A 31 -7.23 25.59 -9.28
N ASN A 32 -7.43 26.61 -10.11
CA ASN A 32 -6.34 27.24 -10.89
C ASN A 32 -5.60 28.33 -10.10
N GLU A 33 -6.27 29.05 -9.22
CA GLU A 33 -5.66 30.11 -8.39
C GLU A 33 -4.74 29.50 -7.33
N ILE A 34 -5.12 28.38 -6.75
CA ILE A 34 -4.35 27.67 -5.74
C ILE A 34 -3.06 27.08 -6.35
N ASP A 35 -3.14 26.54 -7.56
CA ASP A 35 -1.96 25.99 -8.23
C ASP A 35 -0.89 27.05 -8.47
N GLU A 36 -1.26 28.25 -8.87
CA GLU A 36 -0.31 29.38 -9.03
C GLU A 36 0.24 29.82 -7.66
N GLU A 37 -0.60 29.94 -6.64
CA GLU A 37 -0.14 30.30 -5.29
C GLU A 37 0.86 29.26 -4.73
N VAL A 38 0.61 27.97 -4.94
CA VAL A 38 1.52 26.90 -4.55
C VAL A 38 2.85 27.00 -5.31
N ARG A 39 2.80 27.24 -6.63
CA ARG A 39 4.01 27.40 -7.45
C ARG A 39 4.85 28.59 -7.04
N VAL A 40 4.21 29.74 -6.76
CA VAL A 40 4.89 30.94 -6.27
C VAL A 40 5.57 30.66 -4.93
N LYS A 41 4.86 30.07 -3.96
CA LYS A 41 5.43 29.74 -2.65
C LYS A 41 6.54 28.70 -2.71
N MET A 42 6.43 27.73 -3.62
CA MET A 42 7.51 26.76 -3.88
C MET A 42 8.74 27.47 -4.45
N TYR A 43 8.54 28.36 -5.42
CA TYR A 43 9.64 29.12 -6.02
C TYR A 43 10.34 29.99 -4.98
N ASP A 44 9.58 30.75 -4.17
CA ASP A 44 10.12 31.61 -3.12
C ASP A 44 10.91 30.81 -2.06
N ALA A 45 10.37 29.65 -1.65
CA ALA A 45 11.04 28.79 -0.68
C ALA A 45 12.34 28.16 -1.23
N LEU A 46 12.42 27.93 -2.53
CA LEU A 46 13.57 27.33 -3.20
C LEU A 46 14.51 28.35 -3.82
N GLN A 47 14.15 29.66 -3.85
CA GLN A 47 14.94 30.73 -4.45
C GLN A 47 16.42 30.70 -4.07
N PRO A 48 16.83 30.47 -2.81
CA PRO A 48 18.25 30.42 -2.44
C PRO A 48 19.04 29.31 -3.18
N TYR A 49 18.33 28.30 -3.69
CA TYR A 49 18.92 27.14 -4.38
C TYR A 49 18.75 27.21 -5.91
N LEU A 50 17.89 28.09 -6.42
CA LEU A 50 17.51 28.20 -7.83
C LEU A 50 18.41 29.19 -8.62
N LYS A 51 19.67 29.32 -8.32
CA LYS A 51 20.68 30.19 -8.93
C LYS A 51 20.35 30.67 -10.36
N GLY A 52 19.54 31.74 -10.48
CA GLY A 52 19.26 32.39 -11.78
C GLY A 52 18.17 31.75 -12.64
N VAL A 53 17.42 30.81 -12.11
CA VAL A 53 16.23 30.24 -12.80
C VAL A 53 15.07 31.21 -12.62
N SER A 54 14.43 31.64 -13.74
CA SER A 54 13.25 32.50 -13.68
C SER A 54 12.02 31.69 -13.20
N PHE A 55 11.02 32.39 -12.65
CA PHE A 55 9.75 31.76 -12.27
C PHE A 55 9.06 31.07 -13.45
N GLU A 56 9.12 31.67 -14.65
CA GLU A 56 8.58 31.10 -15.87
C GLU A 56 9.30 29.81 -16.28
N ASP A 57 10.62 29.78 -16.19
CA ASP A 57 11.38 28.54 -16.45
C ASP A 57 11.16 27.49 -15.37
N PHE A 58 10.91 27.90 -14.13
CA PHE A 58 10.62 26.97 -13.02
C PHE A 58 9.30 26.26 -13.23
N LYS A 59 8.25 26.95 -13.66
CA LYS A 59 6.88 26.40 -13.85
C LYS A 59 6.66 25.67 -15.16
N ASP A 60 7.50 25.92 -16.18
CA ASP A 60 7.33 25.36 -17.52
C ASP A 60 7.59 23.86 -17.55
N LEU A 61 6.53 23.03 -17.67
CA LEU A 61 6.61 21.58 -17.74
C LEU A 61 7.01 21.05 -19.14
N SER A 62 7.06 21.90 -20.16
CA SER A 62 7.28 21.48 -21.56
C SER A 62 8.73 21.18 -21.89
N LYS A 63 9.68 21.67 -21.07
CA LYS A 63 11.11 21.50 -21.31
C LYS A 63 11.60 20.15 -20.73
N ALA A 64 11.67 19.13 -21.52
CA ALA A 64 12.05 17.76 -21.11
C ALA A 64 13.45 17.59 -20.51
N ASN A 65 14.35 18.62 -20.64
CA ASN A 65 15.74 18.57 -20.18
C ASN A 65 16.07 19.62 -19.12
N LYS A 66 15.14 20.01 -18.29
CA LYS A 66 15.40 20.90 -17.15
C LYS A 66 16.33 20.24 -16.14
N GLN A 67 17.35 20.96 -15.76
CA GLN A 67 18.19 20.57 -14.61
C GLN A 67 17.58 20.99 -13.27
N VAL A 68 16.72 22.02 -13.27
CA VAL A 68 16.09 22.59 -12.07
C VAL A 68 14.72 23.16 -12.43
N GLY A 69 13.70 22.83 -11.63
CA GLY A 69 12.33 23.32 -11.81
C GLY A 69 11.31 22.21 -11.52
N ILE A 70 10.03 22.48 -11.76
CA ILE A 70 8.97 21.48 -11.67
C ILE A 70 9.11 20.54 -12.86
N MET A 71 9.45 19.30 -12.61
CA MET A 71 9.65 18.28 -13.66
C MET A 71 8.35 17.55 -13.98
N ASP A 72 7.52 17.36 -12.97
CA ASP A 72 6.23 16.69 -13.11
C ASP A 72 5.26 17.19 -12.04
N GLN A 73 3.98 17.15 -12.34
CA GLN A 73 2.93 17.58 -11.43
C GLN A 73 1.71 16.67 -11.59
N TYR A 74 1.37 15.99 -10.52
CA TYR A 74 0.14 15.22 -10.43
C TYR A 74 -0.86 15.94 -9.53
N LYS A 75 -2.07 16.10 -10.02
CA LYS A 75 -3.16 16.71 -9.26
C LYS A 75 -4.28 15.69 -9.11
N VAL A 76 -4.60 15.37 -7.87
CA VAL A 76 -5.77 14.56 -7.54
C VAL A 76 -6.79 15.48 -6.89
N SER A 77 -7.98 15.62 -7.50
CA SER A 77 -9.04 16.41 -6.87
C SER A 77 -9.57 15.71 -5.61
N PRO A 78 -10.06 16.44 -4.60
CA PRO A 78 -10.66 15.85 -3.40
C PRO A 78 -11.81 14.89 -3.73
N SER A 79 -12.61 15.19 -4.76
CA SER A 79 -13.68 14.31 -5.23
C SER A 79 -13.16 12.95 -5.72
N ILE A 80 -12.04 12.94 -6.46
CA ILE A 80 -11.41 11.69 -6.92
C ILE A 80 -10.89 10.89 -5.73
N ALA A 81 -10.31 11.54 -4.72
CA ALA A 81 -9.84 10.86 -3.52
C ALA A 81 -10.99 10.19 -2.74
N ASP A 82 -12.13 10.86 -2.63
CA ASP A 82 -13.32 10.32 -1.98
C ASP A 82 -13.96 9.19 -2.80
N ASP A 83 -13.99 9.31 -4.12
CA ASP A 83 -14.46 8.26 -5.03
C ASP A 83 -13.59 7.00 -4.94
N ILE A 84 -12.26 7.16 -4.90
CA ILE A 84 -11.31 6.04 -4.72
C ILE A 84 -11.55 5.38 -3.36
N LYS A 85 -11.74 6.15 -2.30
CA LYS A 85 -11.99 5.65 -0.96
C LYS A 85 -13.27 4.83 -0.87
N GLN A 86 -14.36 5.34 -1.45
CA GLN A 86 -15.64 4.65 -1.50
C GLN A 86 -15.58 3.40 -2.38
N ALA A 87 -14.98 3.49 -3.57
CA ALA A 87 -14.79 2.35 -4.45
C ALA A 87 -13.94 1.25 -3.79
N SER A 88 -12.90 1.62 -3.06
CA SER A 88 -12.03 0.68 -2.32
C SER A 88 -12.79 -0.05 -1.21
N PHE A 89 -13.63 0.65 -0.46
CA PHE A 89 -14.48 0.04 0.56
C PHE A 89 -15.39 -1.03 -0.05
N TRP A 90 -16.10 -0.69 -1.14
CA TRP A 90 -16.97 -1.63 -1.82
C TRP A 90 -16.22 -2.79 -2.48
N ALA A 91 -15.02 -2.53 -3.01
CA ALA A 91 -14.17 -3.58 -3.58
C ALA A 91 -13.72 -4.59 -2.52
N VAL A 92 -13.28 -4.13 -1.35
CA VAL A 92 -12.88 -5.00 -0.24
C VAL A 92 -14.08 -5.79 0.28
N LEU A 93 -15.21 -5.13 0.52
CA LEU A 93 -16.43 -5.81 0.98
C LEU A 93 -16.92 -6.84 -0.03
N GLY A 94 -16.97 -6.47 -1.31
CA GLY A 94 -17.36 -7.38 -2.39
C GLY A 94 -16.41 -8.57 -2.51
N SER A 95 -15.10 -8.36 -2.38
CA SER A 95 -14.13 -9.46 -2.41
C SER A 95 -14.32 -10.44 -1.25
N LEU A 96 -14.62 -9.95 -0.04
CA LEU A 96 -14.92 -10.81 1.11
C LEU A 96 -16.17 -11.65 0.89
N VAL A 97 -17.23 -11.07 0.30
CA VAL A 97 -18.47 -11.80 -0.04
C VAL A 97 -18.19 -12.88 -1.08
N VAL A 98 -17.46 -12.54 -2.14
CA VAL A 98 -17.10 -13.52 -3.19
C VAL A 98 -16.27 -14.67 -2.61
N VAL A 99 -15.30 -14.36 -1.77
CA VAL A 99 -14.48 -15.37 -1.08
C VAL A 99 -15.33 -16.24 -0.16
N PHE A 100 -16.20 -15.63 0.63
CA PHE A 100 -17.12 -16.37 1.50
C PHE A 100 -17.95 -17.38 0.68
N LEU A 101 -18.56 -16.93 -0.40
CA LEU A 101 -19.38 -17.78 -1.28
C LEU A 101 -18.52 -18.87 -1.94
N TYR A 102 -17.33 -18.52 -2.46
CA TYR A 102 -16.43 -19.51 -3.05
C TYR A 102 -16.09 -20.63 -2.05
N ILE A 103 -15.71 -20.29 -0.82
CA ILE A 103 -15.35 -21.26 0.20
C ILE A 103 -16.60 -22.06 0.63
N LEU A 104 -17.76 -21.41 0.73
CA LEU A 104 -19.03 -22.09 1.03
C LEU A 104 -19.36 -23.17 -0.01
N PHE A 105 -19.26 -22.86 -1.29
CA PHE A 105 -19.49 -23.81 -2.37
C PHE A 105 -18.42 -24.92 -2.40
N ARG A 106 -17.16 -24.56 -2.15
CA ARG A 106 -16.03 -25.48 -2.20
C ARG A 106 -16.05 -26.49 -1.06
N PHE A 107 -16.38 -26.08 0.17
CA PHE A 107 -16.32 -26.91 1.37
C PHE A 107 -17.69 -27.39 1.84
N LYS A 108 -18.78 -26.83 1.32
CA LYS A 108 -20.17 -27.16 1.68
C LYS A 108 -20.48 -27.06 3.18
N ARG A 109 -19.68 -26.31 3.93
CA ARG A 109 -19.83 -26.04 5.36
C ARG A 109 -19.55 -24.57 5.63
N TRP A 110 -20.52 -23.86 6.17
CA TRP A 110 -20.44 -22.42 6.42
C TRP A 110 -19.36 -22.02 7.44
N GLN A 111 -18.98 -22.97 8.34
CA GLN A 111 -17.95 -22.75 9.35
C GLN A 111 -16.58 -22.45 8.72
N PHE A 112 -16.21 -23.12 7.62
CA PHE A 112 -14.96 -22.83 6.90
C PHE A 112 -15.00 -21.45 6.25
N SER A 113 -16.15 -21.05 5.68
CA SER A 113 -16.31 -19.73 5.08
C SER A 113 -16.19 -18.62 6.12
N LEU A 114 -16.84 -18.79 7.27
CA LEU A 114 -16.76 -17.82 8.36
C LEU A 114 -15.35 -17.74 8.94
N GLY A 115 -14.67 -18.88 9.10
CA GLY A 115 -13.28 -18.94 9.56
C GLY A 115 -12.32 -18.24 8.61
N ALA A 116 -12.49 -18.41 7.28
CA ALA A 116 -11.67 -17.72 6.29
C ALA A 116 -11.87 -16.21 6.30
N VAL A 117 -13.11 -15.75 6.37
CA VAL A 117 -13.42 -14.30 6.46
C VAL A 117 -12.86 -13.70 7.74
N ALA A 118 -12.97 -14.42 8.87
CA ALA A 118 -12.40 -13.97 10.14
C ALA A 118 -10.87 -13.89 10.10
N ALA A 119 -10.21 -14.85 9.45
CA ALA A 119 -8.76 -14.83 9.25
C ALA A 119 -8.33 -13.63 8.40
N VAL A 120 -8.98 -13.39 7.26
CA VAL A 120 -8.70 -12.22 6.42
C VAL A 120 -8.92 -10.91 7.17
N PHE A 121 -10.00 -10.80 7.91
CA PHE A 121 -10.29 -9.60 8.71
C PHE A 121 -9.20 -9.35 9.76
N HIS A 122 -8.76 -10.40 10.45
CA HIS A 122 -7.65 -10.33 11.39
C HIS A 122 -6.37 -9.84 10.69
N ASP A 123 -6.01 -10.41 9.54
CA ASP A 123 -4.77 -10.07 8.84
C ASP A 123 -4.79 -8.62 8.33
N VAL A 124 -5.92 -8.16 7.82
CA VAL A 124 -6.10 -6.75 7.42
C VAL A 124 -5.92 -5.81 8.62
N ILE A 125 -6.50 -6.14 9.78
CA ILE A 125 -6.32 -5.34 10.99
C ILE A 125 -4.86 -5.30 11.43
N ILE A 126 -4.14 -6.42 11.36
CA ILE A 126 -2.71 -6.46 11.69
C ILE A 126 -1.90 -5.57 10.74
N VAL A 127 -2.13 -5.66 9.43
CA VAL A 127 -1.44 -4.81 8.43
C VAL A 127 -1.71 -3.33 8.69
N LEU A 128 -2.98 -2.95 8.88
CA LEU A 128 -3.36 -1.56 9.19
C LEU A 128 -2.77 -1.09 10.52
N GLY A 129 -2.74 -1.96 11.53
CA GLY A 129 -2.14 -1.68 12.84
C GLY A 129 -0.64 -1.42 12.74
N VAL A 130 0.10 -2.28 12.05
CA VAL A 130 1.54 -2.10 11.80
C VAL A 130 1.78 -0.81 11.03
N PHE A 131 1.02 -0.55 9.96
CA PHE A 131 1.11 0.66 9.16
C PHE A 131 0.87 1.92 10.01
N SER A 132 -0.17 1.92 10.85
CA SER A 132 -0.49 3.02 11.77
C SER A 132 0.58 3.26 12.84
N LEU A 133 1.22 2.20 13.34
CA LEU A 133 2.29 2.31 14.33
C LEU A 133 3.60 2.82 13.71
N THR A 134 3.92 2.40 12.50
CA THR A 134 5.20 2.72 11.84
C THR A 134 5.18 4.05 11.11
N TYR A 135 4.02 4.57 10.76
CA TYR A 135 3.84 5.78 9.96
C TYR A 135 4.63 7.00 10.47
N LYS A 136 4.83 7.13 11.80
CA LYS A 136 5.57 8.25 12.40
C LYS A 136 7.09 8.09 12.38
N PHE A 137 7.58 6.87 12.19
CA PHE A 137 8.99 6.52 12.30
C PHE A 137 9.67 6.32 10.94
N MET A 138 8.86 6.12 9.88
CA MET A 138 9.41 5.88 8.55
C MET A 138 9.87 7.18 7.88
N PRO A 139 11.02 7.17 7.19
CA PRO A 139 11.57 8.33 6.49
C PRO A 139 10.87 8.66 5.17
N PHE A 140 9.94 7.82 4.73
CA PHE A 140 9.16 7.98 3.49
C PHE A 140 7.68 8.20 3.79
N SER A 141 6.96 8.76 2.82
CA SER A 141 5.51 9.00 2.92
C SER A 141 4.76 7.67 2.97
N MET A 142 3.97 7.47 4.03
CA MET A 142 3.09 6.32 4.19
C MET A 142 1.64 6.79 4.02
N GLU A 143 1.23 7.00 2.77
CA GLU A 143 -0.13 7.41 2.42
C GLU A 143 -0.99 6.19 2.06
N ILE A 144 -2.27 6.27 2.40
CA ILE A 144 -3.25 5.25 1.97
C ILE A 144 -3.69 5.64 0.56
N ASP A 145 -2.89 5.24 -0.40
CA ASP A 145 -3.10 5.46 -1.82
C ASP A 145 -3.61 4.19 -2.53
N GLN A 146 -3.73 4.26 -3.84
CA GLN A 146 -4.15 3.13 -4.67
C GLN A 146 -3.15 1.95 -4.62
N ALA A 147 -1.85 2.25 -4.49
CA ALA A 147 -0.82 1.22 -4.36
C ALA A 147 -0.94 0.47 -3.02
N PHE A 148 -1.22 1.19 -1.94
CA PHE A 148 -1.49 0.58 -0.63
C PHE A 148 -2.72 -0.33 -0.66
N ILE A 149 -3.81 0.09 -1.33
CA ILE A 149 -5.01 -0.73 -1.48
C ILE A 149 -4.70 -2.02 -2.27
N ALA A 150 -3.94 -1.90 -3.37
CA ALA A 150 -3.49 -3.06 -4.13
C ALA A 150 -2.62 -4.02 -3.29
N ALA A 151 -1.74 -3.48 -2.44
CA ALA A 151 -0.94 -4.27 -1.52
C ALA A 151 -1.80 -5.03 -0.50
N ILE A 152 -2.81 -4.39 0.10
CA ILE A 152 -3.76 -5.07 1.02
C ILE A 152 -4.51 -6.20 0.29
N LEU A 153 -5.02 -5.96 -0.91
CA LEU A 153 -5.70 -7.01 -1.69
C LEU A 153 -4.76 -8.18 -2.00
N THR A 154 -3.48 -7.90 -2.24
CA THR A 154 -2.46 -8.94 -2.44
C THR A 154 -2.25 -9.77 -1.16
N VAL A 155 -2.12 -9.12 0.00
CA VAL A 155 -2.00 -9.82 1.30
C VAL A 155 -3.21 -10.69 1.56
N ILE A 156 -4.42 -10.20 1.30
CA ILE A 156 -5.67 -10.97 1.40
C ILE A 156 -5.59 -12.22 0.53
N GLY A 157 -5.16 -12.09 -0.72
CA GLY A 157 -5.03 -13.21 -1.65
C GLY A 157 -4.04 -14.29 -1.16
N TYR A 158 -2.90 -13.88 -0.62
CA TYR A 158 -1.91 -14.81 -0.04
C TYR A 158 -2.42 -15.50 1.22
N SER A 159 -3.02 -14.77 2.14
CA SER A 159 -3.60 -15.31 3.37
C SER A 159 -4.69 -16.34 3.07
N LEU A 160 -5.57 -16.04 2.12
CA LEU A 160 -6.62 -16.98 1.70
C LEU A 160 -6.07 -18.24 1.07
N ASN A 161 -5.01 -18.15 0.27
CA ASN A 161 -4.40 -19.31 -0.36
C ASN A 161 -3.91 -20.30 0.71
N ASP A 162 -3.23 -19.85 1.73
CA ASP A 162 -2.75 -20.71 2.82
C ASP A 162 -3.91 -21.24 3.69
N THR A 163 -4.90 -20.40 4.00
CA THR A 163 -6.09 -20.80 4.75
C THR A 163 -6.87 -21.90 4.04
N VAL A 164 -7.07 -21.79 2.73
CA VAL A 164 -7.80 -22.81 1.92
C VAL A 164 -7.04 -24.14 1.92
N VAL A 165 -5.71 -24.12 1.85
CA VAL A 165 -4.89 -25.35 1.91
C VAL A 165 -5.02 -26.05 3.25
N VAL A 166 -4.97 -25.29 4.35
CA VAL A 166 -5.17 -25.85 5.70
C VAL A 166 -6.57 -26.43 5.83
N PHE A 167 -7.60 -25.73 5.36
CA PHE A 167 -8.98 -26.22 5.42
C PHE A 167 -9.21 -27.46 4.57
N ASP A 168 -8.59 -27.53 3.38
CA ASP A 168 -8.69 -28.72 2.53
C ASP A 168 -8.05 -29.93 3.22
N ARG A 169 -6.90 -29.74 3.90
CA ARG A 169 -6.23 -30.78 4.67
C ARG A 169 -7.03 -31.22 5.90
N ILE A 170 -7.63 -30.28 6.61
CA ILE A 170 -8.54 -30.61 7.74
C ILE A 170 -9.71 -31.46 7.24
N ARG A 171 -10.32 -31.08 6.11
CA ARG A 171 -11.43 -31.82 5.51
C ARG A 171 -10.99 -33.22 5.09
N GLU A 172 -9.82 -33.36 4.48
CA GLU A 172 -9.25 -34.63 4.06
C GLU A 172 -9.08 -35.56 5.27
N PHE A 173 -8.36 -35.11 6.30
CA PHE A 173 -8.16 -35.93 7.51
C PHE A 173 -9.44 -36.25 8.25
N PHE A 174 -10.40 -35.33 8.24
CA PHE A 174 -11.71 -35.58 8.84
C PHE A 174 -12.47 -36.71 8.14
N ASN A 175 -12.32 -36.84 6.84
CA ASN A 175 -12.97 -37.88 6.04
C ASN A 175 -12.22 -39.21 6.08
N GLU A 176 -10.89 -39.18 6.14
CA GLU A 176 -10.04 -40.38 6.18
C GLU A 176 -10.00 -41.03 7.56
N HIS A 177 -10.03 -40.22 8.62
CA HIS A 177 -9.84 -40.68 9.99
C HIS A 177 -11.09 -40.44 10.85
N THR A 178 -12.17 -41.09 10.49
CA THR A 178 -13.47 -40.92 11.16
C THR A 178 -13.48 -41.26 12.65
N ASN A 179 -12.50 -42.05 13.12
CA ASN A 179 -12.35 -42.48 14.51
C ASN A 179 -11.41 -41.56 15.33
N TRP A 180 -10.80 -40.55 14.72
CA TRP A 180 -9.92 -39.63 15.45
C TRP A 180 -10.73 -38.57 16.18
N PRO A 181 -10.31 -38.14 17.39
CA PRO A 181 -10.88 -37.01 18.05
C PRO A 181 -10.54 -35.74 17.25
N PHE A 182 -11.39 -34.74 17.36
CA PHE A 182 -11.32 -33.50 16.55
C PHE A 182 -9.99 -32.77 16.70
N ASP A 183 -9.47 -32.67 17.92
CA ASP A 183 -8.19 -32.04 18.25
C ASP A 183 -7.02 -32.71 17.50
N LYS A 184 -7.00 -34.03 17.45
CA LYS A 184 -5.99 -34.80 16.71
C LYS A 184 -6.07 -34.56 15.20
N VAL A 185 -7.27 -34.44 14.64
CA VAL A 185 -7.46 -34.13 13.22
C VAL A 185 -6.88 -32.75 12.91
N ILE A 186 -7.18 -31.76 13.74
CA ILE A 186 -6.67 -30.39 13.56
C ILE A 186 -5.14 -30.35 13.66
N ASP A 187 -4.57 -30.91 14.73
CA ASP A 187 -3.12 -30.92 14.97
C ASP A 187 -2.35 -31.60 13.83
N SER A 188 -2.79 -32.77 13.39
CA SER A 188 -2.19 -33.49 12.28
C SER A 188 -2.31 -32.75 10.95
N SER A 189 -3.45 -32.10 10.70
CA SER A 189 -3.69 -31.30 9.49
C SER A 189 -2.75 -30.08 9.45
N LEU A 190 -2.66 -29.33 10.54
CA LEU A 190 -1.77 -28.19 10.67
C LEU A 190 -0.31 -28.61 10.51
N SER A 191 0.12 -29.67 11.21
CA SER A 191 1.50 -30.18 11.12
C SER A 191 1.87 -30.59 9.71
N SER A 192 0.95 -31.20 8.95
CA SER A 192 1.20 -31.65 7.57
C SER A 192 1.29 -30.49 6.56
N THR A 193 0.70 -29.35 6.84
CA THR A 193 0.71 -28.15 5.96
C THR A 193 1.78 -27.14 6.35
N LEU A 194 2.33 -27.20 7.57
CA LEU A 194 3.22 -26.20 8.15
C LEU A 194 4.44 -25.91 7.27
N SER A 195 5.12 -26.95 6.78
CA SER A 195 6.31 -26.78 5.92
C SER A 195 5.99 -26.04 4.62
N ARG A 196 4.85 -26.33 4.01
CA ARG A 196 4.40 -25.64 2.79
C ARG A 196 4.10 -24.17 3.08
N THR A 197 3.31 -23.89 4.11
CA THR A 197 2.94 -22.51 4.47
C THR A 197 4.17 -21.68 4.84
N LEU A 198 5.10 -22.24 5.59
CA LEU A 198 6.37 -21.56 5.91
C LEU A 198 7.20 -21.30 4.65
N ASN A 199 7.30 -22.24 3.72
CA ASN A 199 8.05 -22.04 2.48
C ASN A 199 7.42 -20.97 1.58
N THR A 200 6.10 -20.96 1.42
CA THR A 200 5.39 -19.94 0.64
C THR A 200 5.55 -18.55 1.24
N SER A 201 5.37 -18.42 2.54
CA SER A 201 5.54 -17.16 3.26
C SER A 201 6.98 -16.66 3.22
N LEU A 202 7.96 -17.55 3.40
CA LEU A 202 9.38 -17.18 3.39
C LEU A 202 9.84 -16.74 2.00
N THR A 203 9.44 -17.46 0.94
CA THR A 203 9.80 -17.07 -0.43
C THR A 203 9.21 -15.72 -0.81
N THR A 204 7.96 -15.47 -0.45
CA THR A 204 7.32 -14.16 -0.66
C THR A 204 8.01 -13.06 0.13
N LEU A 205 8.35 -13.30 1.40
CA LEU A 205 9.08 -12.36 2.23
C LEU A 205 10.44 -11.99 1.62
N VAL A 206 11.20 -12.97 1.13
CA VAL A 206 12.51 -12.73 0.48
C VAL A 206 12.37 -11.86 -0.77
N VAL A 207 11.36 -12.13 -1.61
CA VAL A 207 11.09 -11.33 -2.81
C VAL A 207 10.71 -9.89 -2.44
N LEU A 208 9.81 -9.71 -1.46
CA LEU A 208 9.39 -8.37 -1.03
C LEU A 208 10.56 -7.60 -0.38
N LEU A 209 11.41 -8.26 0.40
CA LEU A 209 12.62 -7.65 0.96
C LEU A 209 13.61 -7.24 -0.14
N ALA A 210 13.79 -8.08 -1.16
CA ALA A 210 14.65 -7.73 -2.29
C ALA A 210 14.11 -6.50 -3.03
N ILE A 211 12.81 -6.42 -3.29
CA ILE A 211 12.18 -5.24 -3.89
C ILE A 211 12.34 -4.01 -2.98
N PHE A 212 12.14 -4.16 -1.67
CA PHE A 212 12.28 -3.06 -0.72
C PHE A 212 13.72 -2.50 -0.65
N ILE A 213 14.72 -3.37 -0.72
CA ILE A 213 16.15 -2.97 -0.61
C ILE A 213 16.68 -2.43 -1.93
N PHE A 214 16.31 -3.03 -3.07
CA PHE A 214 16.90 -2.75 -4.38
C PHE A 214 15.96 -2.02 -5.34
N GLY A 215 14.67 -1.91 -5.05
CA GLY A 215 13.65 -1.37 -5.96
C GLY A 215 13.27 0.09 -5.72
N GLY A 216 13.91 0.79 -4.77
CA GLY A 216 13.62 2.18 -4.40
C GLY A 216 14.53 3.20 -5.07
#